data_2ea91e449d0dd0f44fa0a6e9de63ad31
#
_entry.id   2ea91e449d0dd0f44fa0a6e9de63ad31
#
_cell.length_a   1.000
_cell.length_b   1.000
_cell.length_c   1.000
_cell.angle_alpha   90.00
_cell.angle_beta   90.00
_cell.angle_gamma   90.00
#
_symmetry.space_group_name_H-M   'P 1'
#
loop_
_entity.id
_entity.type
_entity.pdbx_description
1 polymer ?
#
loop_
_entity_poly.entity_id
_entity_poly.type
_entity_poly.pdbx_seq_one_letter_code
_entity_poly.pdbx_strand_id
1 'polypeptide(L)'
;VARPAGVTVIADGGIRYSGDIVKALAAGADLVMLGGLLAGTEESPGKVVHYQGRHFKQYRGMGSLGAMRRGSGDRYGQNSSGKLVAEGVEARVPYKGMLADVVFQLMGGLRSGMGYLGAHNLEELRNKARFVQITSGGLKESHPHDITITEEPVNYSC
;
A
#
# COMPACT_ATOMS: atom_id res chain seq x y z
N VAL A 1 14.34 12.16 -14.71
CA VAL A 1 14.61 11.58 -16.03
C VAL A 1 13.30 11.24 -16.75
N ALA A 2 12.37 10.46 -16.15
CA ALA A 2 11.16 9.97 -16.83
C ALA A 2 10.18 11.10 -17.25
N ARG A 3 9.82 12.00 -16.32
CA ARG A 3 8.85 13.07 -16.59
C ARG A 3 9.22 14.04 -17.73
N PRO A 4 10.46 14.56 -17.81
CA PRO A 4 10.86 15.39 -18.96
C PRO A 4 10.75 14.65 -20.31
N ALA A 5 10.79 13.31 -20.28
CA ALA A 5 10.61 12.46 -21.45
C ALA A 5 9.14 12.06 -21.70
N GLY A 6 8.18 12.59 -20.93
CA GLY A 6 6.75 12.26 -21.06
C GLY A 6 6.39 10.82 -20.63
N VAL A 7 7.26 10.15 -19.86
CA VAL A 7 7.04 8.78 -19.42
C VAL A 7 6.33 8.77 -18.08
N THR A 8 5.19 8.06 -17.99
CA THR A 8 4.42 7.86 -16.77
C THR A 8 5.22 7.03 -15.76
N VAL A 9 5.23 7.48 -14.50
CA VAL A 9 5.92 6.81 -13.39
C VAL A 9 4.90 6.21 -12.44
N ILE A 10 5.02 4.90 -12.16
CA ILE A 10 4.23 4.19 -11.16
C ILE A 10 5.14 3.90 -9.96
N ALA A 11 4.76 4.42 -8.77
CA ALA A 11 5.44 4.07 -7.53
C ALA A 11 4.93 2.72 -7.04
N ASP A 12 5.77 1.69 -7.12
CA ASP A 12 5.44 0.32 -6.73
C ASP A 12 6.14 -0.07 -5.43
N GLY A 13 5.34 -0.46 -4.45
CA GLY A 13 5.80 -0.90 -3.13
C GLY A 13 5.95 0.20 -2.08
N GLY A 14 6.00 -0.22 -0.82
CA GLY A 14 6.23 0.65 0.33
C GLY A 14 5.04 1.49 0.80
N ILE A 15 3.90 1.46 0.11
CA ILE A 15 2.69 2.21 0.50
C ILE A 15 1.96 1.43 1.61
N ARG A 16 1.92 2.00 2.81
CA ARG A 16 1.26 1.44 3.99
C ARG A 16 0.08 2.26 4.46
N TYR A 17 0.13 3.58 4.24
CA TYR A 17 -0.85 4.56 4.68
C TYR A 17 -1.22 5.51 3.55
N SER A 18 -2.34 6.21 3.69
CA SER A 18 -2.75 7.24 2.72
C SER A 18 -1.70 8.36 2.59
N GLY A 19 -0.99 8.68 3.67
CA GLY A 19 0.11 9.64 3.65
C GLY A 19 1.29 9.22 2.77
N ASP A 20 1.53 7.91 2.60
CA ASP A 20 2.58 7.42 1.69
C ASP A 20 2.18 7.63 0.23
N ILE A 21 0.87 7.56 -0.10
CA ILE A 21 0.35 7.92 -1.42
C ILE A 21 0.67 9.40 -1.71
N VAL A 22 0.39 10.29 -0.76
CA VAL A 22 0.70 11.72 -0.88
C VAL A 22 2.20 11.92 -1.16
N LYS A 23 3.06 11.28 -0.39
CA LYS A 23 4.52 11.37 -0.55
C LYS A 23 4.98 10.86 -1.91
N ALA A 24 4.48 9.70 -2.36
CA ALA A 24 4.83 9.13 -3.65
C ALA A 24 4.46 10.05 -4.82
N LEU A 25 3.22 10.58 -4.81
CA LEU A 25 2.73 11.49 -5.83
C LEU A 25 3.47 12.84 -5.78
N ALA A 26 3.77 13.36 -4.59
CA ALA A 26 4.56 14.58 -4.40
C ALA A 26 6.01 14.41 -4.90
N ALA A 27 6.60 13.22 -4.72
CA ALA A 27 7.94 12.88 -5.20
C ALA A 27 8.01 12.72 -6.73
N GLY A 28 6.90 12.74 -7.45
CA GLY A 28 6.85 12.71 -8.90
C GLY A 28 6.20 11.50 -9.54
N ALA A 29 5.68 10.56 -8.78
CA ALA A 29 4.87 9.49 -9.34
C ALA A 29 3.56 10.03 -9.92
N ASP A 30 3.06 9.41 -10.98
CA ASP A 30 1.76 9.69 -11.57
C ASP A 30 0.69 8.73 -11.03
N LEU A 31 1.09 7.52 -10.70
CA LEU A 31 0.27 6.45 -10.15
C LEU A 31 0.99 5.76 -8.99
N VAL A 32 0.22 5.07 -8.15
CA VAL A 32 0.74 4.20 -7.09
C VAL A 32 0.24 2.77 -7.28
N MET A 33 1.11 1.78 -7.02
CA MET A 33 0.75 0.37 -6.98
C MET A 33 0.45 -0.03 -5.54
N LEU A 34 -0.75 -0.55 -5.29
CA LEU A 34 -1.20 -0.97 -3.96
C LEU A 34 -1.39 -2.49 -3.94
N GLY A 35 -0.63 -3.17 -3.09
CA GLY A 35 -0.75 -4.61 -2.85
C GLY A 35 -1.43 -4.89 -1.50
N GLY A 36 -0.66 -4.88 -0.42
CA GLY A 36 -1.11 -5.24 0.92
C GLY A 36 -2.31 -4.42 1.43
N LEU A 37 -2.41 -3.14 1.05
CA LEU A 37 -3.53 -2.29 1.44
C LEU A 37 -4.87 -2.81 0.92
N LEU A 38 -4.90 -3.40 -0.28
CA LEU A 38 -6.12 -3.90 -0.92
C LEU A 38 -6.32 -5.41 -0.73
N ALA A 39 -5.31 -6.13 -0.23
CA ALA A 39 -5.34 -7.58 -0.10
C ALA A 39 -6.42 -8.09 0.89
N GLY A 40 -6.84 -7.26 1.85
CA GLY A 40 -7.88 -7.57 2.83
C GLY A 40 -9.30 -7.25 2.39
N THR A 41 -9.51 -6.70 1.20
CA THR A 41 -10.85 -6.33 0.71
C THR A 41 -11.67 -7.55 0.28
N GLU A 42 -13.00 -7.39 0.24
CA GLU A 42 -13.91 -8.47 -0.17
C GLU A 42 -13.61 -8.97 -1.58
N GLU A 43 -13.33 -8.06 -2.50
CA GLU A 43 -13.05 -8.34 -3.92
C GLU A 43 -11.68 -8.99 -4.16
N SER A 44 -10.78 -8.94 -3.18
CA SER A 44 -9.49 -9.64 -3.27
C SER A 44 -9.70 -11.17 -3.36
N PRO A 45 -8.92 -11.90 -4.18
CA PRO A 45 -9.16 -13.32 -4.45
C PRO A 45 -8.88 -14.28 -3.27
N GLY A 46 -8.30 -13.82 -2.17
CA GLY A 46 -8.05 -14.62 -0.98
C GLY A 46 -9.35 -15.06 -0.29
N LYS A 47 -9.37 -16.28 0.24
CA LYS A 47 -10.50 -16.76 1.06
C LYS A 47 -10.55 -16.04 2.39
N VAL A 48 -11.77 -15.73 2.87
CA VAL A 48 -11.99 -15.25 4.24
C VAL A 48 -11.78 -16.42 5.20
N VAL A 49 -10.99 -16.21 6.23
CA VAL A 49 -10.71 -17.16 7.30
C VAL A 49 -10.96 -16.53 8.66
N HIS A 50 -11.51 -17.30 9.57
CA HIS A 50 -11.71 -16.88 10.97
C HIS A 50 -10.52 -17.34 11.81
N TYR A 51 -9.94 -16.42 12.56
CA TYR A 51 -8.85 -16.72 13.46
C TYR A 51 -8.90 -15.82 14.70
N GLN A 52 -8.86 -16.43 15.87
CA GLN A 52 -8.93 -15.72 17.17
C GLN A 52 -10.08 -14.69 17.25
N GLY A 53 -11.28 -15.08 16.78
CA GLY A 53 -12.46 -14.21 16.81
C GLY A 53 -12.48 -13.08 15.78
N ARG A 54 -11.52 -13.01 14.88
CA ARG A 54 -11.43 -11.98 13.83
C ARG A 54 -11.46 -12.58 12.43
N HIS A 55 -11.89 -11.79 11.46
CA HIS A 55 -11.86 -12.14 10.04
C HIS A 55 -10.54 -11.71 9.40
N PHE A 56 -9.99 -12.59 8.60
CA PHE A 56 -8.79 -12.38 7.81
C PHE A 56 -9.02 -12.84 6.37
N LYS A 57 -8.27 -12.29 5.43
CA LYS A 57 -8.16 -12.81 4.06
C LYS A 57 -6.83 -13.56 3.91
N GLN A 58 -6.86 -14.70 3.22
CA GLN A 58 -5.63 -15.35 2.78
C GLN A 58 -4.88 -14.43 1.83
N TYR A 59 -3.60 -14.24 2.09
CA TYR A 59 -2.71 -13.43 1.29
C TYR A 59 -1.59 -14.28 0.69
N ARG A 60 -1.27 -14.03 -0.56
CA ARG A 60 -0.13 -14.62 -1.25
C ARG A 60 0.64 -13.56 -2.00
N GLY A 61 1.91 -13.39 -1.67
CA GLY A 61 2.82 -12.62 -2.50
C GLY A 61 2.98 -13.31 -3.87
N MET A 62 3.16 -12.52 -4.93
CA MET A 62 3.32 -13.03 -6.31
C MET A 62 4.50 -14.01 -6.45
N GLY A 63 5.58 -13.82 -5.68
CA GLY A 63 6.74 -14.70 -5.61
C GLY A 63 6.62 -15.85 -4.60
N SER A 64 5.45 -16.11 -4.01
CA SER A 64 5.23 -17.26 -3.14
C SER A 64 5.14 -18.56 -3.95
N LEU A 65 5.49 -19.69 -3.34
CA LEU A 65 5.40 -21.01 -4.00
C LEU A 65 3.99 -21.30 -4.52
N GLY A 66 2.96 -20.97 -3.73
CA GLY A 66 1.58 -21.18 -4.14
C GLY A 66 1.13 -20.28 -5.29
N ALA A 67 1.65 -19.07 -5.41
CA ALA A 67 1.38 -18.18 -6.53
C ALA A 67 2.12 -18.65 -7.79
N MET A 68 3.40 -18.99 -7.67
CA MET A 68 4.23 -19.47 -8.80
C MET A 68 3.68 -20.75 -9.41
N ARG A 69 3.21 -21.70 -8.59
CA ARG A 69 2.55 -22.93 -9.06
C ARG A 69 1.24 -22.69 -9.82
N ARG A 70 0.61 -21.52 -9.64
CA ARG A 70 -0.64 -21.12 -10.29
C ARG A 70 -0.44 -20.17 -11.48
N GLY A 71 0.81 -19.97 -11.94
CA GLY A 71 1.12 -19.24 -13.16
C GLY A 71 1.94 -17.96 -12.99
N SER A 72 2.26 -17.50 -11.77
CA SER A 72 3.10 -16.32 -11.60
C SER A 72 4.62 -16.60 -11.73
N GLY A 73 5.01 -17.85 -12.00
CA GLY A 73 6.42 -18.24 -12.16
C GLY A 73 7.12 -17.51 -13.31
N ASP A 74 6.41 -17.22 -14.38
CA ASP A 74 6.94 -16.50 -15.56
C ASP A 74 7.51 -15.13 -15.19
N ARG A 75 6.87 -14.41 -14.25
CA ARG A 75 7.34 -13.11 -13.76
C ARG A 75 8.73 -13.17 -13.10
N TYR A 76 9.09 -14.33 -12.59
CA TYR A 76 10.35 -14.56 -11.88
C TYR A 76 11.33 -15.43 -12.70
N GLY A 77 11.03 -15.64 -13.98
CA GLY A 77 11.86 -16.47 -14.86
C GLY A 77 11.95 -17.93 -14.40
N GLN A 78 10.97 -18.39 -13.60
CA GLN A 78 10.94 -19.74 -13.05
C GLN A 78 9.82 -20.55 -13.71
N ASN A 79 10.18 -21.58 -14.45
CA ASN A 79 9.23 -22.48 -15.11
C ASN A 79 8.66 -23.51 -14.11
N SER A 80 7.38 -23.86 -14.28
CA SER A 80 6.64 -24.78 -13.43
C SER A 80 7.20 -26.23 -13.39
N SER A 81 8.14 -26.57 -14.27
CA SER A 81 8.77 -27.92 -14.37
C SER A 81 10.03 -28.07 -13.51
N GLY A 82 10.51 -27.02 -12.85
CA GLY A 82 11.73 -27.03 -12.06
C GLY A 82 11.51 -26.82 -10.56
N LYS A 83 12.59 -26.85 -9.78
CA LYS A 83 12.57 -26.42 -8.37
C LYS A 83 12.31 -24.92 -8.30
N LEU A 84 11.15 -24.54 -7.73
CA LEU A 84 10.80 -23.13 -7.51
C LEU A 84 11.50 -22.59 -6.26
N VAL A 85 12.08 -21.40 -6.39
CA VAL A 85 12.66 -20.65 -5.26
C VAL A 85 11.68 -19.56 -4.84
N ALA A 86 11.18 -19.63 -3.60
CA ALA A 86 10.23 -18.67 -3.09
C ALA A 86 10.91 -17.32 -2.83
N GLU A 87 10.38 -16.26 -3.41
CA GLU A 87 10.75 -14.86 -3.16
C GLU A 87 9.63 -14.09 -2.41
N GLY A 88 8.49 -14.72 -2.19
CA GLY A 88 7.33 -14.17 -1.52
C GLY A 88 6.74 -15.11 -0.48
N VAL A 89 5.92 -14.55 0.40
CA VAL A 89 5.30 -15.25 1.52
C VAL A 89 3.82 -15.55 1.26
N GLU A 90 3.33 -16.60 1.93
CA GLU A 90 1.90 -16.84 2.13
C GLU A 90 1.55 -16.47 3.57
N ALA A 91 0.51 -15.67 3.73
CA ALA A 91 0.12 -15.11 5.02
C ALA A 91 -1.40 -14.90 5.09
N ARG A 92 -1.84 -14.20 6.08
CA ARG A 92 -3.19 -13.64 6.20
C ARG A 92 -3.10 -12.17 6.55
N VAL A 93 -4.04 -11.39 6.02
CA VAL A 93 -4.18 -9.98 6.32
C VAL A 93 -5.55 -9.72 6.94
N PRO A 94 -5.71 -8.72 7.82
CA PRO A 94 -7.02 -8.38 8.35
C PRO A 94 -8.03 -8.13 7.23
N TYR A 95 -9.26 -8.64 7.42
CA TYR A 95 -10.37 -8.33 6.53
C TYR A 95 -10.77 -6.86 6.67
N LYS A 96 -10.96 -6.16 5.56
CA LYS A 96 -11.19 -4.71 5.51
C LYS A 96 -12.56 -4.30 4.93
N GLY A 97 -13.42 -5.25 4.60
CA GLY A 97 -14.70 -4.95 3.94
C GLY A 97 -14.56 -4.65 2.45
N MET A 98 -15.47 -3.84 1.94
CA MET A 98 -15.57 -3.53 0.51
C MET A 98 -14.40 -2.67 0.02
N LEU A 99 -13.93 -2.94 -1.20
CA LEU A 99 -12.88 -2.16 -1.84
C LEU A 99 -13.23 -0.66 -1.94
N ALA A 100 -14.50 -0.38 -2.26
CA ALA A 100 -14.98 1.00 -2.39
C ALA A 100 -14.75 1.82 -1.12
N ASP A 101 -15.03 1.25 0.06
CA ASP A 101 -14.84 1.93 1.34
C ASP A 101 -13.36 2.18 1.65
N VAL A 102 -12.52 1.19 1.37
CA VAL A 102 -11.06 1.33 1.53
C VAL A 102 -10.50 2.42 0.62
N VAL A 103 -10.90 2.42 -0.67
CA VAL A 103 -10.46 3.44 -1.63
C VAL A 103 -10.99 4.83 -1.23
N PHE A 104 -12.23 4.93 -0.77
CA PHE A 104 -12.79 6.19 -0.29
C PHE A 104 -11.94 6.80 0.84
N GLN A 105 -11.53 5.98 1.82
CA GLN A 105 -10.67 6.41 2.92
C GLN A 105 -9.27 6.83 2.44
N LEU A 106 -8.65 6.06 1.54
CA LEU A 106 -7.34 6.40 0.98
C LEU A 106 -7.38 7.72 0.19
N MET A 107 -8.44 7.93 -0.59
CA MET A 107 -8.68 9.18 -1.33
C MET A 107 -8.94 10.36 -0.39
N GLY A 108 -9.63 10.12 0.74
CA GLY A 108 -9.81 11.11 1.81
C GLY A 108 -8.47 11.57 2.36
N GLY A 109 -7.58 10.62 2.69
CA GLY A 109 -6.22 10.94 3.16
C GLY A 109 -5.37 11.67 2.14
N LEU A 110 -5.46 11.31 0.84
CA LEU A 110 -4.80 12.05 -0.24
C LEU A 110 -5.29 13.50 -0.31
N ARG A 111 -6.61 13.72 -0.29
CA ARG A 111 -7.20 15.06 -0.30
C ARG A 111 -6.78 15.90 0.90
N SER A 112 -6.72 15.29 2.08
CA SER A 112 -6.23 15.96 3.30
C SER A 112 -4.77 16.40 3.14
N GLY A 113 -3.90 15.52 2.65
CA GLY A 113 -2.49 15.87 2.39
C GLY A 113 -2.32 16.96 1.35
N MET A 114 -3.13 16.96 0.27
CA MET A 114 -3.19 18.05 -0.69
C MET A 114 -3.67 19.35 -0.05
N GLY A 115 -4.67 19.27 0.82
CA GLY A 115 -5.20 20.41 1.57
C GLY A 115 -4.15 21.08 2.47
N TYR A 116 -3.33 20.28 3.18
CA TYR A 116 -2.22 20.81 4.00
C TYR A 116 -1.21 21.62 3.18
N LEU A 117 -1.02 21.27 1.91
CA LEU A 117 -0.12 21.97 0.99
C LEU A 117 -0.82 23.09 0.19
N GLY A 118 -2.13 23.25 0.34
CA GLY A 118 -2.93 24.14 -0.50
C GLY A 118 -2.87 23.78 -1.99
N ALA A 119 -2.74 22.48 -2.31
CA ALA A 119 -2.62 21.98 -3.67
C ALA A 119 -3.99 21.54 -4.21
N HIS A 120 -4.42 22.09 -5.34
CA HIS A 120 -5.70 21.78 -5.99
C HIS A 120 -5.59 20.61 -6.99
N ASN A 121 -4.39 20.26 -7.41
CA ASN A 121 -4.10 19.18 -8.36
C ASN A 121 -2.72 18.57 -8.09
N LEU A 122 -2.39 17.46 -8.78
CA LEU A 122 -1.13 16.76 -8.58
C LEU A 122 0.11 17.56 -9.01
N GLU A 123 -0.04 18.46 -9.96
CA GLU A 123 1.06 19.34 -10.38
C GLU A 123 1.40 20.33 -9.25
N GLU A 124 0.39 20.98 -8.68
CA GLU A 124 0.57 21.86 -7.53
C GLU A 124 1.12 21.10 -6.31
N LEU A 125 0.64 19.88 -6.07
CA LEU A 125 1.16 19.03 -5.00
C LEU A 125 2.68 18.86 -5.14
N ARG A 126 3.15 18.51 -6.34
CA ARG A 126 4.58 18.32 -6.63
C ARG A 126 5.39 19.60 -6.48
N ASN A 127 4.85 20.71 -6.95
CA ASN A 127 5.54 21.99 -6.94
C ASN A 127 5.63 22.61 -5.53
N LYS A 128 4.61 22.43 -4.71
CA LYS A 128 4.51 22.97 -3.35
C LYS A 128 5.16 22.07 -2.28
N ALA A 129 5.23 20.75 -2.51
CA ALA A 129 5.78 19.82 -1.55
C ALA A 129 7.26 20.10 -1.26
N ARG A 130 7.62 19.99 0.01
CA ARG A 130 8.99 20.03 0.50
C ARG A 130 9.23 18.83 1.41
N PHE A 131 10.24 18.03 1.07
CA PHE A 131 10.63 16.89 1.88
C PHE A 131 11.67 17.32 2.90
N VAL A 132 11.51 16.84 4.13
CA VAL A 132 12.49 17.01 5.20
C VAL A 132 12.89 15.65 5.71
N GLN A 133 14.17 15.50 6.03
CA GLN A 133 14.65 14.30 6.69
C GLN A 133 14.34 14.40 8.19
N ILE A 134 13.74 13.36 8.75
CA ILE A 134 13.42 13.28 10.17
C ILE A 134 14.22 12.15 10.82
N THR A 135 14.44 12.27 12.13
CA THR A 135 15.05 11.22 12.96
C THR A 135 14.02 10.16 13.32
N SER A 136 14.48 9.03 13.87
CA SER A 136 13.56 8.01 14.43
C SER A 136 12.72 8.56 15.58
N GLY A 137 13.24 9.49 16.37
CA GLY A 137 12.49 10.21 17.40
C GLY A 137 11.38 11.06 16.79
N GLY A 138 11.69 11.85 15.76
CA GLY A 138 10.69 12.63 15.02
C GLY A 138 9.62 11.76 14.33
N LEU A 139 10.01 10.57 13.86
CA LEU A 139 9.04 9.61 13.33
C LEU A 139 8.08 9.11 14.41
N LYS A 140 8.59 8.77 15.60
CA LYS A 140 7.75 8.35 16.74
C LYS A 140 6.77 9.46 17.15
N GLU A 141 7.24 10.70 17.25
CA GLU A 141 6.39 11.88 17.56
C GLU A 141 5.33 12.16 16.49
N SER A 142 5.57 11.76 15.24
CA SER A 142 4.62 11.93 14.12
C SER A 142 3.48 10.92 14.12
N HIS A 143 3.52 9.92 14.98
CA HIS A 143 2.50 8.89 15.14
C HIS A 143 1.90 8.94 16.56
N PRO A 144 0.70 8.39 16.76
CA PRO A 144 0.16 8.23 18.11
C PRO A 144 1.15 7.51 19.03
N HIS A 145 1.51 8.14 20.14
CA HIS A 145 2.44 7.59 21.12
C HIS A 145 1.90 7.85 22.55
N ASP A 146 2.37 7.03 23.48
CA ASP A 146 2.01 7.12 24.91
C ASP A 146 0.48 7.02 25.18
N ILE A 147 -0.27 6.37 24.26
CA ILE A 147 -1.70 6.10 24.39
C ILE A 147 -2.01 4.64 24.06
N THR A 148 -3.12 4.14 24.57
CA THR A 148 -3.71 2.87 24.14
C THR A 148 -4.80 3.16 23.12
N ILE A 149 -4.61 2.69 21.88
CA ILE A 149 -5.59 2.86 20.82
C ILE A 149 -6.76 1.91 21.08
N THR A 150 -7.97 2.45 21.19
CA THR A 150 -9.21 1.69 21.40
C THR A 150 -9.96 1.45 20.10
N GLU A 151 -9.77 2.32 19.11
CA GLU A 151 -10.39 2.22 17.78
C GLU A 151 -9.39 2.70 16.71
N GLU A 152 -9.08 1.84 15.75
CA GLU A 152 -8.19 2.17 14.64
C GLU A 152 -9.01 2.65 13.43
N PRO A 153 -8.63 3.75 12.76
CA PRO A 153 -9.25 4.14 11.49
C PRO A 153 -8.85 3.16 10.39
N VAL A 154 -9.74 2.95 9.42
CA VAL A 154 -9.58 1.95 8.34
C VAL A 154 -8.31 2.17 7.49
N ASN A 155 -7.86 3.41 7.37
CA ASN A 155 -6.72 3.81 6.53
C ASN A 155 -5.41 3.99 7.29
N TYR A 156 -5.40 3.72 8.59
CA TYR A 156 -4.22 3.84 9.44
C TYR A 156 -4.26 2.75 10.52
N SER A 157 -3.26 1.89 10.54
CA SER A 157 -3.05 0.87 11.59
C SER A 157 -1.65 1.03 12.18
N CYS A 158 -1.54 0.93 13.48
CA CYS A 158 -0.27 0.98 14.21
C CYS A 158 0.40 -0.39 14.30
#